data_bfac2466596014a34e3a21ef0d84cae0
#
_entry.id   bfac2466596014a34e3a21ef0d84cae0
#
_cell.length_a   1.000
_cell.length_b   1.000
_cell.length_c   1.000
_cell.angle_alpha   90.00
_cell.angle_beta   90.00
_cell.angle_gamma   90.00
#
_symmetry.space_group_name_H-M   'P 1'
#
loop_
_entity.id
_entity.type
_entity.pdbx_description
1 polymer ?
#
loop_
_entity_poly.entity_id
_entity_poly.type
_entity_poly.pdbx_seq_one_letter_code
_entity_poly.pdbx_strand_id
1 'polypeptide(L)'
;ETADTIQALNSALGDKMMFGAGTVISAQQVAVAADAGAKFIISPNTDESVIAETIKRGVVSIPGAATPTEILAASRMGADFVKLFPSAQLGFDYIKSIRAPINQVKLLATGGVNLDNIGMFLKLGMVGVGVGGNLCSKKLLAEGRYDEITATAKKFVAALEI
;
A
#
# COMPACT_ATOMS: atom_id res chain seq x y z
N GLU A 1 16.64 8.49 -9.67
CA GLU A 1 15.95 7.36 -10.33
C GLU A 1 14.48 7.25 -9.88
N THR A 2 14.18 7.10 -8.58
CA THR A 2 12.78 7.02 -8.11
C THR A 2 12.00 8.31 -8.36
N ALA A 3 12.57 9.47 -8.07
CA ALA A 3 11.95 10.76 -8.32
C ALA A 3 11.64 10.97 -9.80
N ASP A 4 12.61 10.72 -10.67
CA ASP A 4 12.45 10.87 -12.13
C ASP A 4 11.35 9.95 -12.66
N THR A 5 11.26 8.74 -12.11
CA THR A 5 10.20 7.77 -12.47
C THR A 5 8.81 8.30 -12.06
N ILE A 6 8.66 8.84 -10.85
CA ILE A 6 7.38 9.41 -10.38
C ILE A 6 6.98 10.60 -11.26
N GLN A 7 7.91 11.50 -11.59
CA GLN A 7 7.66 12.64 -12.48
C GLN A 7 7.22 12.19 -13.87
N ALA A 8 7.92 11.24 -14.46
CA ALA A 8 7.60 10.71 -15.79
C ALA A 8 6.20 10.04 -15.82
N LEU A 9 5.88 9.24 -14.79
CA LEU A 9 4.58 8.58 -14.68
C LEU A 9 3.44 9.59 -14.46
N ASN A 10 3.64 10.59 -13.60
CA ASN A 10 2.65 11.66 -13.41
C ASN A 10 2.41 12.46 -14.70
N SER A 11 3.46 12.75 -15.46
CA SER A 11 3.34 13.47 -16.73
C SER A 11 2.60 12.66 -17.80
N ALA A 12 2.79 11.34 -17.81
CA ALA A 12 2.19 10.48 -18.82
C ALA A 12 0.77 9.99 -18.47
N LEU A 13 0.48 9.76 -17.19
CA LEU A 13 -0.70 9.03 -16.74
C LEU A 13 -1.35 9.62 -15.47
N GLY A 14 -0.93 10.78 -14.99
CA GLY A 14 -1.40 11.36 -13.73
C GLY A 14 -2.90 11.74 -13.72
N ASP A 15 -3.52 11.85 -14.88
CA ASP A 15 -4.97 12.02 -15.07
C ASP A 15 -5.76 10.72 -14.89
N LYS A 16 -5.09 9.55 -14.98
CA LYS A 16 -5.71 8.22 -14.94
C LYS A 16 -5.37 7.43 -13.68
N MET A 17 -4.20 7.70 -13.08
CA MET A 17 -3.67 6.93 -11.95
C MET A 17 -2.97 7.85 -10.94
N MET A 18 -3.01 7.46 -9.68
CA MET A 18 -2.19 8.08 -8.64
C MET A 18 -0.86 7.31 -8.49
N PHE A 19 0.23 8.06 -8.49
CA PHE A 19 1.57 7.50 -8.29
C PHE A 19 2.12 7.92 -6.93
N GLY A 20 2.84 7.02 -6.27
CA GLY A 20 3.44 7.24 -4.97
C GLY A 20 4.73 6.46 -4.78
N ALA A 21 5.35 6.62 -3.62
CA ALA A 21 6.57 5.93 -3.26
C ALA A 21 6.32 4.84 -2.22
N GLY A 22 6.91 3.66 -2.43
CA GLY A 22 6.91 2.56 -1.47
C GLY A 22 8.29 2.32 -0.86
N THR A 23 8.30 1.67 0.31
CA THR A 23 9.53 1.39 1.08
C THR A 23 10.27 2.66 1.50
N VAL A 24 9.50 3.71 1.83
CA VAL A 24 10.02 4.97 2.34
C VAL A 24 10.27 4.83 3.84
N ILE A 25 11.50 5.05 4.29
CA ILE A 25 11.95 4.81 5.67
C ILE A 25 12.64 6.02 6.31
N SER A 26 12.57 7.20 5.70
CA SER A 26 13.09 8.44 6.27
C SER A 26 12.31 9.66 5.78
N ALA A 27 12.26 10.72 6.59
CA ALA A 27 11.66 11.99 6.22
C ALA A 27 12.30 12.61 4.97
N GLN A 28 13.59 12.40 4.74
CA GLN A 28 14.27 12.87 3.55
C GLN A 28 13.73 12.18 2.28
N GLN A 29 13.50 10.86 2.34
CA GLN A 29 12.89 10.13 1.21
C GLN A 29 11.46 10.60 0.93
N VAL A 30 10.69 10.92 1.99
CA VAL A 30 9.36 11.54 1.85
C VAL A 30 9.47 12.84 1.07
N ALA A 31 10.40 13.73 1.48
CA ALA A 31 10.60 15.01 0.82
C ALA A 31 10.87 14.84 -0.68
N VAL A 32 11.84 14.00 -1.03
CA VAL A 32 12.21 13.73 -2.43
C VAL A 32 11.03 13.17 -3.23
N ALA A 33 10.27 12.23 -2.67
CA ALA A 33 9.12 11.64 -3.37
C ALA A 33 7.98 12.65 -3.55
N ALA A 34 7.67 13.44 -2.51
CA ALA A 34 6.61 14.46 -2.56
C ALA A 34 6.96 15.57 -3.57
N ASP A 35 8.22 16.05 -3.60
CA ASP A 35 8.70 17.04 -4.55
C ASP A 35 8.65 16.52 -6.00
N ALA A 36 8.77 15.20 -6.20
CA ALA A 36 8.57 14.54 -7.48
C ALA A 36 7.09 14.35 -7.86
N GLY A 37 6.15 14.73 -6.99
CA GLY A 37 4.71 14.65 -7.23
C GLY A 37 4.04 13.36 -6.75
N ALA A 38 4.68 12.59 -5.84
CA ALA A 38 4.03 11.44 -5.21
C ALA A 38 2.73 11.86 -4.51
N LYS A 39 1.68 11.07 -4.68
CA LYS A 39 0.36 11.29 -4.08
C LYS A 39 0.16 10.49 -2.78
N PHE A 40 0.96 9.47 -2.57
CA PHE A 40 0.96 8.66 -1.34
C PHE A 40 2.36 8.15 -1.02
N ILE A 41 2.60 7.92 0.26
CA ILE A 41 3.84 7.35 0.80
C ILE A 41 3.50 6.08 1.55
N ILE A 42 4.18 4.98 1.20
CA ILE A 42 4.05 3.69 1.87
C ILE A 42 5.36 3.32 2.56
N SER A 43 5.29 3.00 3.84
CA SER A 43 6.43 2.52 4.64
C SER A 43 6.26 1.04 5.01
N PRO A 44 7.33 0.32 5.28
CA PRO A 44 7.24 -1.05 5.79
C PRO A 44 6.94 -1.10 7.30
N ASN A 45 7.14 -0.01 8.01
CA ASN A 45 7.07 0.13 9.47
C ASN A 45 6.32 1.41 9.88
N THR A 46 6.04 1.53 11.16
CA THR A 46 5.50 2.73 11.78
C THR A 46 6.67 3.60 12.26
N ASP A 47 6.88 4.74 11.61
CA ASP A 47 7.93 5.71 11.94
C ASP A 47 7.32 7.11 12.02
N GLU A 48 7.49 7.76 13.19
CA GLU A 48 6.91 9.07 13.47
C GLU A 48 7.42 10.15 12.51
N SER A 49 8.71 10.15 12.21
CA SER A 49 9.32 11.17 11.34
C SER A 49 8.83 11.06 9.89
N VAL A 50 8.63 9.84 9.41
CA VAL A 50 8.08 9.56 8.07
C VAL A 50 6.61 9.98 8.00
N ILE A 51 5.81 9.61 9.00
CA ILE A 51 4.38 9.97 9.05
C ILE A 51 4.22 11.50 9.13
N ALA A 52 4.94 12.15 10.03
CA ALA A 52 4.86 13.60 10.25
C ALA A 52 5.26 14.39 8.99
N GLU A 53 6.37 14.04 8.34
CA GLU A 53 6.79 14.71 7.10
C GLU A 53 5.81 14.46 5.95
N THR A 54 5.22 13.25 5.86
CA THR A 54 4.22 12.92 4.84
C THR A 54 2.98 13.80 4.99
N ILE A 55 2.44 13.91 6.22
CA ILE A 55 1.27 14.74 6.53
C ILE A 55 1.57 16.22 6.28
N LYS A 56 2.71 16.72 6.75
CA LYS A 56 3.15 18.10 6.54
C LYS A 56 3.18 18.49 5.05
N ARG A 57 3.47 17.55 4.16
CA ARG A 57 3.47 17.75 2.71
C ARG A 57 2.11 17.57 2.04
N GLY A 58 1.06 17.25 2.80
CA GLY A 58 -0.29 17.01 2.27
C GLY A 58 -0.38 15.77 1.39
N VAL A 59 0.47 14.78 1.62
CA VAL A 59 0.54 13.51 0.87
C VAL A 59 -0.09 12.41 1.72
N VAL A 60 -0.80 11.47 1.11
CA VAL A 60 -1.47 10.36 1.81
C VAL A 60 -0.45 9.47 2.52
N SER A 61 -0.62 9.26 3.81
CA SER A 61 0.28 8.49 4.68
C SER A 61 -0.22 7.07 4.90
N ILE A 62 0.60 6.07 4.52
CA ILE A 62 0.28 4.64 4.62
C ILE A 62 1.45 3.89 5.29
N PRO A 63 1.72 4.10 6.60
CA PRO A 63 2.74 3.37 7.34
C PRO A 63 2.39 1.89 7.50
N GLY A 64 3.41 1.05 7.60
CA GLY A 64 3.31 -0.37 7.87
C GLY A 64 3.21 -0.67 9.36
N ALA A 65 2.40 -1.67 9.72
CA ALA A 65 2.25 -2.19 11.06
C ALA A 65 1.91 -3.69 11.03
N ALA A 66 2.28 -4.41 12.06
CA ALA A 66 1.93 -5.82 12.23
C ALA A 66 1.13 -6.08 13.52
N THR A 67 1.29 -5.24 14.54
CA THR A 67 0.71 -5.42 15.88
C THR A 67 -0.36 -4.38 16.20
N PRO A 68 -1.28 -4.66 17.15
CA PRO A 68 -2.26 -3.67 17.63
C PRO A 68 -1.62 -2.37 18.10
N THR A 69 -0.47 -2.44 18.77
CA THR A 69 0.25 -1.26 19.27
C THR A 69 0.71 -0.36 18.13
N GLU A 70 1.32 -0.93 17.10
CA GLU A 70 1.79 -0.20 15.91
C GLU A 70 0.61 0.39 15.13
N ILE A 71 -0.46 -0.38 14.93
CA ILE A 71 -1.66 0.08 14.22
C ILE A 71 -2.26 1.32 14.91
N LEU A 72 -2.43 1.26 16.24
CA LEU A 72 -2.98 2.37 17.00
C LEU A 72 -2.01 3.54 17.08
N ALA A 73 -0.70 3.30 17.17
CA ALA A 73 0.32 4.34 17.11
C ALA A 73 0.28 5.10 15.78
N ALA A 74 0.31 4.38 14.65
CA ALA A 74 0.22 4.97 13.32
C ALA A 74 -1.06 5.81 13.14
N SER A 75 -2.20 5.27 13.58
CA SER A 75 -3.49 5.98 13.52
C SER A 75 -3.49 7.28 14.37
N ARG A 76 -2.93 7.23 15.59
CA ARG A 76 -2.81 8.42 16.47
C ARG A 76 -1.86 9.48 15.92
N MET A 77 -0.83 9.07 15.18
CA MET A 77 0.09 9.97 14.47
C MET A 77 -0.56 10.62 13.24
N GLY A 78 -1.79 10.26 12.89
CA GLY A 78 -2.54 10.87 11.79
C GLY A 78 -2.41 10.17 10.44
N ALA A 79 -1.96 8.91 10.40
CA ALA A 79 -1.93 8.15 9.15
C ALA A 79 -3.34 8.01 8.55
N ASP A 80 -3.47 8.23 7.24
CA ASP A 80 -4.75 8.11 6.50
C ASP A 80 -5.22 6.65 6.41
N PHE A 81 -4.26 5.74 6.22
CA PHE A 81 -4.43 4.30 6.21
C PHE A 81 -3.27 3.65 6.94
N VAL A 82 -3.43 2.41 7.37
CA VAL A 82 -2.33 1.60 7.92
C VAL A 82 -2.19 0.33 7.08
N LYS A 83 -1.01 0.13 6.53
CA LYS A 83 -0.64 -1.08 5.82
C LYS A 83 -0.41 -2.20 6.83
N LEU A 84 -1.30 -3.17 6.88
CA LEU A 84 -1.04 -4.40 7.62
C LEU A 84 -0.04 -5.26 6.83
N PHE A 85 1.13 -5.52 7.40
CA PHE A 85 2.24 -6.18 6.70
C PHE A 85 3.12 -7.03 7.63
N PRO A 86 3.46 -8.26 7.19
CA PRO A 86 3.02 -8.96 5.97
C PRO A 86 1.71 -9.74 6.19
N SER A 87 0.61 -9.37 5.53
CA SER A 87 -0.74 -9.84 5.86
C SER A 87 -0.95 -11.35 5.70
N ALA A 88 -0.46 -11.96 4.62
CA ALA A 88 -0.68 -13.39 4.40
C ALA A 88 0.06 -14.25 5.43
N GLN A 89 1.25 -13.81 5.87
CA GLN A 89 2.04 -14.52 6.88
C GLN A 89 1.44 -14.37 8.29
N LEU A 90 0.80 -13.24 8.59
CA LEU A 90 0.08 -13.04 9.86
C LEU A 90 -1.12 -13.99 9.97
N GLY A 91 -1.77 -14.29 8.86
CA GLY A 91 -2.90 -15.20 8.80
C GLY A 91 -4.25 -14.58 9.16
N PHE A 92 -5.32 -15.19 8.67
CA PHE A 92 -6.68 -14.63 8.80
C PHE A 92 -7.20 -14.62 10.24
N ASP A 93 -6.85 -15.60 11.05
CA ASP A 93 -7.29 -15.66 12.46
C ASP A 93 -6.67 -14.53 13.28
N TYR A 94 -5.40 -14.23 13.04
CA TYR A 94 -4.72 -13.10 13.66
C TYR A 94 -5.38 -11.78 13.26
N ILE A 95 -5.63 -11.60 11.97
CA ILE A 95 -6.28 -10.38 11.43
C ILE A 95 -7.68 -10.21 12.02
N LYS A 96 -8.47 -11.29 12.07
CA LYS A 96 -9.79 -11.29 12.69
C LYS A 96 -9.73 -10.86 14.16
N SER A 97 -8.76 -11.38 14.90
CA SER A 97 -8.57 -11.04 16.31
C SER A 97 -8.20 -9.58 16.53
N ILE A 98 -7.39 -8.99 15.66
CA ILE A 98 -7.07 -7.55 15.68
C ILE A 98 -8.29 -6.71 15.29
N ARG A 99 -9.00 -7.10 14.23
CA ARG A 99 -10.14 -6.31 13.71
C ARG A 99 -11.31 -6.22 14.67
N ALA A 100 -11.50 -7.21 15.54
CA ALA A 100 -12.58 -7.19 16.51
C ALA A 100 -12.53 -5.94 17.42
N PRO A 101 -11.42 -5.62 18.12
CA PRO A 101 -11.31 -4.40 18.93
C PRO A 101 -10.88 -3.15 18.15
N ILE A 102 -10.25 -3.29 16.97
CA ILE A 102 -9.69 -2.17 16.19
C ILE A 102 -10.40 -2.10 14.84
N ASN A 103 -11.66 -1.74 14.84
CA ASN A 103 -12.48 -1.65 13.64
C ASN A 103 -12.51 -0.24 13.01
N GLN A 104 -12.14 0.79 13.74
CA GLN A 104 -12.14 2.19 13.33
C GLN A 104 -10.94 2.59 12.46
N VAL A 105 -9.85 1.80 12.46
CA VAL A 105 -8.66 2.08 11.66
C VAL A 105 -8.82 1.50 10.26
N LYS A 106 -8.53 2.30 9.24
CA LYS A 106 -8.55 1.88 7.83
C LYS A 106 -7.30 1.04 7.52
N LEU A 107 -7.44 -0.28 7.50
CA LEU A 107 -6.33 -1.20 7.22
C LEU A 107 -6.30 -1.63 5.75
N LEU A 108 -5.10 -1.64 5.16
CA LEU A 108 -4.81 -2.17 3.83
C LEU A 108 -4.02 -3.47 3.96
N ALA A 109 -4.52 -4.58 3.41
CA ALA A 109 -3.77 -5.84 3.43
C ALA A 109 -2.64 -5.80 2.38
N THR A 110 -1.42 -6.07 2.81
CA THR A 110 -0.24 -6.08 1.92
C THR A 110 0.71 -7.21 2.30
N GLY A 111 1.34 -7.80 1.30
CA GLY A 111 2.25 -8.95 1.48
C GLY A 111 1.52 -10.29 1.33
N GLY A 112 1.79 -10.99 0.22
CA GLY A 112 1.22 -12.28 -0.10
C GLY A 112 -0.23 -12.26 -0.61
N VAL A 113 -0.79 -11.08 -0.90
CA VAL A 113 -2.14 -10.96 -1.49
C VAL A 113 -2.14 -11.52 -2.92
N ASN A 114 -3.13 -12.36 -3.22
CA ASN A 114 -3.35 -12.98 -4.52
C ASN A 114 -4.86 -13.12 -4.80
N LEU A 115 -5.23 -13.66 -5.97
CA LEU A 115 -6.64 -13.81 -6.37
C LEU A 115 -7.42 -14.79 -5.50
N ASP A 116 -6.75 -15.77 -4.88
CA ASP A 116 -7.42 -16.78 -4.06
C ASP A 116 -7.77 -16.25 -2.65
N ASN A 117 -6.99 -15.27 -2.15
CA ASN A 117 -7.13 -14.78 -0.77
C ASN A 117 -7.68 -13.34 -0.66
N ILE A 118 -7.72 -12.57 -1.73
CA ILE A 118 -8.14 -11.17 -1.71
C ILE A 118 -9.55 -10.99 -1.13
N GLY A 119 -10.50 -11.83 -1.51
CA GLY A 119 -11.87 -11.76 -1.01
C GLY A 119 -11.98 -11.99 0.51
N MET A 120 -11.09 -12.82 1.08
CA MET A 120 -11.08 -13.02 2.53
C MET A 120 -10.57 -11.78 3.27
N PHE A 121 -9.55 -11.09 2.77
CA PHE A 121 -9.08 -9.84 3.35
C PHE A 121 -10.18 -8.78 3.38
N LEU A 122 -10.95 -8.64 2.30
CA LEU A 122 -12.08 -7.70 2.24
C LEU A 122 -13.18 -8.07 3.23
N LYS A 123 -13.55 -9.36 3.32
CA LYS A 123 -14.53 -9.86 4.31
C LYS A 123 -14.09 -9.62 5.76
N LEU A 124 -12.80 -9.57 6.03
CA LEU A 124 -12.24 -9.22 7.34
C LEU A 124 -12.19 -7.70 7.60
N GLY A 125 -12.74 -6.89 6.71
CA GLY A 125 -12.85 -5.44 6.88
C GLY A 125 -11.59 -4.67 6.50
N MET A 126 -10.72 -5.23 5.65
CA MET A 126 -9.69 -4.44 4.99
C MET A 126 -10.35 -3.51 3.97
N VAL A 127 -9.97 -2.24 3.97
CA VAL A 127 -10.54 -1.23 3.05
C VAL A 127 -9.87 -1.22 1.68
N GLY A 128 -8.83 -2.04 1.50
CA GLY A 128 -8.11 -2.21 0.25
C GLY A 128 -6.95 -3.19 0.39
N VAL A 129 -6.25 -3.39 -0.70
CA VAL A 129 -5.11 -4.32 -0.78
C VAL A 129 -3.93 -3.73 -1.53
N GLY A 130 -2.72 -4.16 -1.17
CA GLY A 130 -1.49 -3.91 -1.93
C GLY A 130 -0.99 -5.20 -2.57
N VAL A 131 -0.96 -5.25 -3.89
CA VAL A 131 -0.51 -6.41 -4.68
C VAL A 131 0.82 -6.09 -5.35
N GLY A 132 1.83 -6.89 -5.08
CA GLY A 132 3.16 -6.76 -5.67
C GLY A 132 3.44 -7.80 -6.76
N GLY A 133 4.36 -8.74 -6.52
CA GLY A 133 4.82 -9.72 -7.48
C GLY A 133 3.74 -10.65 -8.08
N ASN A 134 2.61 -10.82 -7.38
CA ASN A 134 1.47 -11.58 -7.91
C ASN A 134 0.73 -10.83 -9.04
N LEU A 135 0.89 -9.52 -9.12
CA LEU A 135 0.41 -8.71 -10.24
C LEU A 135 1.53 -8.44 -11.24
N CYS A 136 2.66 -7.92 -10.76
CA CYS A 136 3.77 -7.46 -11.59
C CYS A 136 4.96 -8.42 -11.45
N SER A 137 4.90 -9.57 -12.14
CA SER A 137 5.94 -10.58 -12.11
C SER A 137 7.22 -10.08 -12.81
N LYS A 138 8.36 -10.19 -12.12
CA LYS A 138 9.68 -9.87 -12.70
C LYS A 138 9.94 -10.63 -14.00
N LYS A 139 9.47 -11.89 -14.10
CA LYS A 139 9.60 -12.70 -15.32
C LYS A 139 8.81 -12.10 -16.47
N LEU A 140 7.52 -11.77 -16.26
CA LEU A 140 6.68 -11.19 -17.30
C LEU A 140 7.19 -9.82 -17.77
N LEU A 141 7.74 -9.01 -16.83
CA LEU A 141 8.38 -7.74 -17.17
C LEU A 141 9.61 -7.95 -18.06
N ALA A 142 10.50 -8.88 -17.68
CA ALA A 142 11.71 -9.18 -18.45
C ALA A 142 11.41 -9.74 -19.85
N GLU A 143 10.30 -10.46 -20.00
CA GLU A 143 9.84 -11.03 -21.26
C GLU A 143 8.96 -10.06 -22.09
N GLY A 144 8.68 -8.85 -21.59
CA GLY A 144 7.83 -7.85 -22.26
C GLY A 144 6.35 -8.26 -22.37
N ARG A 145 5.87 -9.19 -21.54
CA ARG A 145 4.50 -9.77 -21.59
C ARG A 145 3.50 -8.88 -20.84
N TYR A 146 3.39 -7.63 -21.27
CA TYR A 146 2.54 -6.62 -20.60
C TYR A 146 1.05 -6.91 -20.69
N ASP A 147 0.59 -7.58 -21.76
CA ASP A 147 -0.82 -7.98 -21.92
C ASP A 147 -1.27 -8.94 -20.82
N GLU A 148 -0.38 -9.84 -20.37
CA GLU A 148 -0.70 -10.77 -19.29
C GLU A 148 -0.74 -10.08 -17.93
N ILE A 149 0.13 -9.08 -17.71
CA ILE A 149 0.07 -8.22 -16.52
C ILE A 149 -1.26 -7.47 -16.53
N THR A 150 -1.66 -6.90 -17.67
CA THR A 150 -2.94 -6.20 -17.83
C THR A 150 -4.13 -7.13 -17.58
N ALA A 151 -4.12 -8.34 -18.12
CA ALA A 151 -5.17 -9.34 -17.90
C ALA A 151 -5.26 -9.72 -16.40
N THR A 152 -4.12 -9.86 -15.73
CA THR A 152 -4.06 -10.15 -14.30
C THR A 152 -4.58 -8.96 -13.47
N ALA A 153 -4.23 -7.73 -13.83
CA ALA A 153 -4.75 -6.52 -13.18
C ALA A 153 -6.27 -6.45 -13.25
N LYS A 154 -6.87 -6.74 -14.41
CA LYS A 154 -8.33 -6.78 -14.59
C LYS A 154 -9.00 -7.82 -13.67
N LYS A 155 -8.37 -8.99 -13.47
CA LYS A 155 -8.89 -10.00 -12.53
C LYS A 155 -8.85 -9.51 -11.08
N PHE A 156 -7.79 -8.81 -10.68
CA PHE A 156 -7.71 -8.21 -9.34
C PHE A 156 -8.77 -7.12 -9.14
N VAL A 157 -8.99 -6.26 -10.13
CA VAL A 157 -10.03 -5.22 -10.07
C VAL A 157 -11.41 -5.87 -9.94
N ALA A 158 -11.75 -6.86 -10.77
CA ALA A 158 -13.01 -7.59 -10.69
C ALA A 158 -13.22 -8.28 -9.33
N ALA A 159 -12.15 -8.77 -8.70
CA ALA A 159 -12.23 -9.39 -7.38
C ALA A 159 -12.46 -8.39 -6.22
N LEU A 160 -12.37 -7.07 -6.46
CA LEU A 160 -12.70 -6.01 -5.50
C LEU A 160 -14.17 -5.57 -5.57
N GLU A 161 -14.87 -5.89 -6.66
CA GLU A 161 -16.30 -5.59 -6.86
C GLU A 161 -17.16 -6.67 -6.16
N ILE A 162 -17.16 -6.65 -4.79
CA ILE A 162 -17.94 -7.61 -3.97
C ILE A 162 -19.14 -6.89 -3.36
#